data_a56b5aa038fbf338901de77bde4bbdea
#
_entry.id   a56b5aa038fbf338901de77bde4bbdea
#
_cell.length_a   1.000
_cell.length_b   1.000
_cell.length_c   1.000
_cell.angle_alpha   90.00
_cell.angle_beta   90.00
_cell.angle_gamma   90.00
#
_symmetry.space_group_name_H-M   'P 1'
#
loop_
_entity.id
_entity.type
_entity.pdbx_description
1 polymer ?
#
loop_
_entity_poly.entity_id
_entity_poly.type
_entity_poly.pdbx_seq_one_letter_code
_entity_poly.pdbx_strand_id
1 'polypeptide(L)'
;MEADFSGSNLTHADITGANLRSANLAATNLTGMQDGGFADKRGRYYGIRGLDSCFGDPLFVRDAKDQDYLDTLEVAIDETASPGKRRWKRFWFNAWSLIDYGRSLGRLALGAFVVTFVFGLIFHLDVVFGWEFFDLPDSVNSPLTPYYYSIVTFTRLGSGGIVPTHWVGEIVLICERILGYVALGLLLSILANRVARRS
;
A
#
# COMPACT_ATOMS: atom_id res chain seq x y z
N MET A 1 27.89 -1.20 -14.11
CA MET A 1 28.07 -2.33 -15.04
C MET A 1 26.68 -2.87 -15.31
N GLU A 2 26.31 -3.02 -16.56
CA GLU A 2 25.07 -3.67 -16.97
C GLU A 2 25.36 -5.16 -17.16
N ALA A 3 24.70 -6.03 -16.42
CA ALA A 3 24.85 -7.46 -16.60
C ALA A 3 24.02 -7.92 -17.81
N ASP A 4 24.63 -8.69 -18.69
CA ASP A 4 23.92 -9.27 -19.84
C ASP A 4 23.75 -10.78 -19.64
N PHE A 5 22.49 -11.18 -19.42
CA PHE A 5 22.06 -12.57 -19.31
C PHE A 5 21.25 -13.03 -20.52
N SER A 6 21.30 -12.28 -21.64
CA SER A 6 20.52 -12.63 -22.82
C SER A 6 20.84 -14.04 -23.33
N GLY A 7 19.79 -14.83 -23.57
CA GLY A 7 19.90 -16.22 -23.97
C GLY A 7 20.46 -17.18 -22.91
N SER A 8 20.68 -16.71 -21.66
CA SER A 8 21.21 -17.54 -20.58
C SER A 8 20.20 -18.53 -20.04
N ASN A 9 20.68 -19.59 -19.41
CA ASN A 9 19.87 -20.53 -18.65
C ASN A 9 20.07 -20.29 -17.15
N LEU A 10 19.07 -19.72 -16.49
CA LEU A 10 19.01 -19.48 -15.04
C LEU A 10 18.07 -20.46 -14.32
N THR A 11 17.82 -21.63 -14.93
CA THR A 11 16.98 -22.68 -14.34
C THR A 11 17.49 -23.05 -12.95
N HIS A 12 16.61 -22.97 -11.95
CA HIS A 12 16.90 -23.23 -10.52
C HIS A 12 18.02 -22.36 -9.92
N ALA A 13 18.41 -21.27 -10.57
CA ALA A 13 19.36 -20.33 -9.99
C ALA A 13 18.75 -19.59 -8.79
N ASP A 14 19.54 -19.37 -7.74
CA ASP A 14 19.18 -18.50 -6.63
C ASP A 14 19.77 -17.11 -6.87
N ILE A 15 18.87 -16.15 -7.11
CA ILE A 15 19.21 -14.72 -7.28
C ILE A 15 18.77 -13.88 -6.09
N THR A 16 18.51 -14.52 -4.93
CA THR A 16 18.12 -13.83 -3.71
C THR A 16 19.15 -12.75 -3.36
N GLY A 17 18.67 -11.51 -3.26
CA GLY A 17 19.52 -10.37 -2.97
C GLY A 17 20.34 -9.84 -4.17
N ALA A 18 20.27 -10.45 -5.33
CA ALA A 18 20.95 -9.95 -6.52
C ALA A 18 20.43 -8.56 -6.94
N ASN A 19 21.32 -7.74 -7.50
CA ASN A 19 20.97 -6.46 -8.09
C ASN A 19 20.96 -6.61 -9.61
N LEU A 20 19.75 -6.59 -10.19
CA LEU A 20 19.51 -6.70 -11.63
C LEU A 20 19.28 -5.34 -12.30
N ARG A 21 19.72 -4.26 -11.67
CA ARG A 21 19.61 -2.91 -12.24
C ARG A 21 20.27 -2.85 -13.60
N SER A 22 19.50 -2.40 -14.60
CA SER A 22 19.91 -2.30 -16.01
C SER A 22 20.34 -3.64 -16.65
N ALA A 23 20.05 -4.78 -16.03
CA ALA A 23 20.35 -6.09 -16.60
C ALA A 23 19.48 -6.37 -17.82
N ASN A 24 20.02 -7.16 -18.75
CA ASN A 24 19.32 -7.67 -19.92
C ASN A 24 18.99 -9.16 -19.72
N LEU A 25 17.71 -9.50 -19.69
CA LEU A 25 17.18 -10.86 -19.54
C LEU A 25 16.50 -11.38 -20.83
N ALA A 26 16.78 -10.80 -21.98
CA ALA A 26 16.16 -11.21 -23.23
C ALA A 26 16.40 -12.70 -23.53
N ALA A 27 15.32 -13.43 -23.84
CA ALA A 27 15.36 -14.87 -24.14
C ALA A 27 16.00 -15.75 -23.03
N THR A 28 16.02 -15.30 -21.79
CA THR A 28 16.56 -16.05 -20.64
C THR A 28 15.54 -17.06 -20.13
N ASN A 29 16.01 -18.26 -19.80
CA ASN A 29 15.19 -19.29 -19.14
C ASN A 29 15.23 -19.10 -17.62
N LEU A 30 14.08 -18.79 -17.01
CA LEU A 30 13.91 -18.51 -15.57
C LEU A 30 13.21 -19.65 -14.82
N THR A 31 13.08 -20.84 -15.40
CA THR A 31 12.32 -21.95 -14.83
C THR A 31 12.83 -22.34 -13.43
N GLY A 32 11.97 -22.25 -12.42
CA GLY A 32 12.30 -22.64 -11.04
C GLY A 32 13.35 -21.74 -10.37
N MET A 33 13.60 -20.55 -10.88
CA MET A 33 14.51 -19.58 -10.28
C MET A 33 13.98 -19.10 -8.92
N GLN A 34 14.87 -18.88 -7.96
CA GLN A 34 14.54 -18.34 -6.65
C GLN A 34 14.99 -16.86 -6.58
N ASP A 35 14.04 -15.96 -6.37
CA ASP A 35 14.29 -14.51 -6.33
C ASP A 35 14.23 -13.90 -4.92
N GLY A 36 14.07 -14.74 -3.88
CA GLY A 36 13.92 -14.32 -2.49
C GLY A 36 12.56 -13.75 -2.13
N GLY A 37 11.57 -13.85 -3.01
CA GLY A 37 10.18 -13.50 -2.72
C GLY A 37 9.97 -12.05 -2.29
N PHE A 38 9.49 -11.83 -1.06
CA PHE A 38 9.17 -10.50 -0.51
C PHE A 38 10.36 -9.70 0.04
N ALA A 39 11.59 -10.12 -0.22
CA ALA A 39 12.76 -9.34 0.16
C ALA A 39 12.70 -7.93 -0.43
N ASP A 40 13.34 -6.95 0.22
CA ASP A 40 13.38 -5.58 -0.27
C ASP A 40 14.06 -5.53 -1.65
N LYS A 41 13.26 -5.28 -2.69
CA LYS A 41 13.68 -5.24 -4.09
C LYS A 41 13.88 -3.81 -4.62
N ARG A 42 13.71 -2.80 -3.75
CA ARG A 42 13.76 -1.38 -4.13
C ARG A 42 15.10 -1.05 -4.81
N GLY A 43 15.02 -0.42 -6.00
CA GLY A 43 16.17 -0.02 -6.81
C GLY A 43 16.94 -1.16 -7.48
N ARG A 44 16.57 -2.42 -7.27
CA ARG A 44 17.30 -3.59 -7.79
C ARG A 44 16.90 -3.97 -9.21
N TYR A 45 15.73 -3.54 -9.66
CA TYR A 45 15.18 -3.89 -10.98
C TYR A 45 15.11 -2.69 -11.93
N TYR A 46 15.53 -1.49 -11.48
CA TYR A 46 15.48 -0.28 -12.29
C TYR A 46 16.18 -0.43 -13.64
N GLY A 47 15.45 -0.19 -14.73
CA GLY A 47 15.97 -0.27 -16.09
C GLY A 47 16.26 -1.69 -16.57
N ILE A 48 15.69 -2.73 -15.95
CA ILE A 48 15.80 -4.12 -16.42
C ILE A 48 15.15 -4.26 -17.81
N ARG A 49 15.79 -5.04 -18.67
CA ARG A 49 15.38 -5.19 -20.09
C ARG A 49 15.12 -6.65 -20.43
N GLY A 50 14.35 -6.87 -21.51
CA GLY A 50 14.14 -8.19 -22.07
C GLY A 50 13.11 -9.05 -21.34
N LEU A 51 12.37 -8.50 -20.36
CA LEU A 51 11.37 -9.23 -19.60
C LEU A 51 10.19 -9.78 -20.44
N ASP A 52 9.96 -9.22 -21.64
CA ASP A 52 8.89 -9.70 -22.53
C ASP A 52 9.27 -10.96 -23.31
N SER A 53 10.55 -11.24 -23.42
CA SER A 53 11.09 -12.38 -24.19
C SER A 53 11.66 -13.50 -23.30
N CYS A 54 11.81 -13.29 -22.00
CA CYS A 54 12.20 -14.35 -21.09
C CYS A 54 11.03 -15.30 -20.82
N PHE A 55 11.32 -16.52 -20.37
CA PHE A 55 10.31 -17.56 -20.15
C PHE A 55 10.64 -18.40 -18.91
N GLY A 56 9.63 -19.17 -18.46
CA GLY A 56 9.79 -20.12 -17.34
C GLY A 56 9.23 -19.64 -16.00
N ASP A 57 9.20 -18.34 -15.71
CA ASP A 57 8.60 -17.80 -14.50
C ASP A 57 7.78 -16.51 -14.76
N PRO A 58 6.49 -16.64 -15.06
CA PRO A 58 5.63 -15.48 -15.33
C PRO A 58 5.37 -14.61 -14.08
N LEU A 59 5.51 -15.17 -12.87
CA LEU A 59 5.33 -14.40 -11.64
C LEU A 59 6.51 -13.46 -11.42
N PHE A 60 7.72 -13.96 -11.59
CA PHE A 60 8.92 -13.13 -11.54
C PHE A 60 8.87 -12.00 -12.57
N VAL A 61 8.56 -12.32 -13.83
CA VAL A 61 8.47 -11.32 -14.93
C VAL A 61 7.54 -10.17 -14.54
N ARG A 62 6.37 -10.50 -14.00
CA ARG A 62 5.42 -9.48 -13.59
C ARG A 62 5.91 -8.68 -12.39
N ASP A 63 6.42 -9.36 -11.36
CA ASP A 63 6.93 -8.68 -10.16
C ASP A 63 8.13 -7.78 -10.48
N ALA A 64 9.00 -8.20 -11.43
CA ALA A 64 10.11 -7.39 -11.91
C ALA A 64 9.64 -6.15 -12.68
N LYS A 65 8.62 -6.27 -13.54
CA LYS A 65 8.01 -5.13 -14.24
C LYS A 65 7.34 -4.14 -13.27
N ASP A 66 6.58 -4.67 -12.31
CA ASP A 66 5.92 -3.85 -11.29
C ASP A 66 6.96 -3.08 -10.46
N GLN A 67 8.07 -3.73 -10.10
CA GLN A 67 9.13 -3.10 -9.33
C GLN A 67 9.93 -2.07 -10.16
N ASP A 68 10.25 -2.38 -11.42
CA ASP A 68 10.90 -1.44 -12.34
C ASP A 68 10.07 -0.15 -12.52
N TYR A 69 8.75 -0.31 -12.65
CA TYR A 69 7.84 0.85 -12.71
C TYR A 69 7.89 1.70 -11.43
N LEU A 70 7.90 1.07 -10.25
CA LEU A 70 8.00 1.79 -8.97
C LEU A 70 9.35 2.50 -8.81
N ASP A 71 10.43 1.83 -9.20
CA ASP A 71 11.78 2.39 -9.16
C ASP A 71 11.91 3.58 -10.12
N THR A 72 11.28 3.51 -11.30
CA THR A 72 11.20 4.61 -12.27
C THR A 72 10.44 5.81 -11.72
N LEU A 73 9.31 5.59 -11.01
CA LEU A 73 8.57 6.65 -10.33
C LEU A 73 9.41 7.32 -9.24
N GLU A 74 10.17 6.55 -8.47
CA GLU A 74 11.03 7.09 -7.41
C GLU A 74 12.11 8.00 -8.01
N VAL A 75 12.77 7.57 -9.07
CA VAL A 75 13.77 8.38 -9.80
C VAL A 75 13.14 9.67 -10.35
N ALA A 76 11.97 9.58 -10.98
CA ALA A 76 11.25 10.75 -11.49
C ALA A 76 10.84 11.75 -10.39
N ILE A 77 10.56 11.26 -9.17
CA ILE A 77 10.31 12.12 -8.02
C ILE A 77 11.59 12.85 -7.61
N ASP A 78 12.72 12.17 -7.59
CA ASP A 78 14.01 12.74 -7.20
C ASP A 78 14.53 13.78 -8.20
N GLU A 79 14.27 13.58 -9.49
CA GLU A 79 14.59 14.50 -10.57
C GLU A 79 13.67 15.75 -10.59
N THR A 80 12.61 15.78 -9.78
CA THR A 80 11.71 16.92 -9.73
C THR A 80 12.45 18.16 -9.20
N ALA A 81 12.62 19.19 -10.03
CA ALA A 81 13.41 20.37 -9.77
C ALA A 81 12.93 21.22 -8.56
N SER A 82 11.59 21.25 -8.31
CA SER A 82 11.01 22.03 -7.21
C SER A 82 11.06 21.26 -5.88
N PRO A 83 11.75 21.75 -4.84
CA PRO A 83 11.88 21.07 -3.55
C PRO A 83 10.52 20.80 -2.87
N GLY A 84 9.58 21.75 -2.96
CA GLY A 84 8.23 21.61 -2.38
C GLY A 84 7.42 20.52 -3.07
N LYS A 85 7.41 20.51 -4.42
CA LYS A 85 6.71 19.47 -5.20
C LYS A 85 7.34 18.10 -4.99
N ARG A 86 8.67 18.02 -4.88
CA ARG A 86 9.39 16.77 -4.60
C ARG A 86 9.02 16.21 -3.23
N ARG A 87 8.98 17.04 -2.16
CA ARG A 87 8.56 16.62 -0.82
C ARG A 87 7.12 16.11 -0.81
N TRP A 88 6.21 16.80 -1.49
CA TRP A 88 4.80 16.41 -1.60
C TRP A 88 4.63 15.08 -2.34
N LYS A 89 5.28 14.92 -3.51
CA LYS A 89 5.26 13.66 -4.26
C LYS A 89 5.86 12.51 -3.45
N ARG A 90 6.99 12.74 -2.76
CA ARG A 90 7.64 11.73 -1.91
C ARG A 90 6.76 11.34 -0.71
N PHE A 91 6.06 12.29 -0.11
CA PHE A 91 5.10 12.00 0.95
C PHE A 91 4.01 11.04 0.48
N TRP A 92 3.37 11.32 -0.66
CA TRP A 92 2.35 10.45 -1.22
C TRP A 92 2.90 9.10 -1.69
N PHE A 93 4.08 9.06 -2.27
CA PHE A 93 4.74 7.82 -2.66
C PHE A 93 5.05 6.94 -1.43
N ASN A 94 5.55 7.52 -0.34
CA ASN A 94 5.80 6.81 0.91
C ASN A 94 4.50 6.37 1.59
N ALA A 95 3.46 7.20 1.58
CA ALA A 95 2.14 6.80 2.10
C ALA A 95 1.58 5.60 1.32
N TRP A 96 1.75 5.59 -0.01
CA TRP A 96 1.34 4.45 -0.84
C TRP A 96 2.20 3.20 -0.58
N SER A 97 3.48 3.36 -0.27
CA SER A 97 4.36 2.24 0.08
C SER A 97 3.98 1.56 1.40
N LEU A 98 3.33 2.26 2.34
CA LEU A 98 2.84 1.68 3.60
C LEU A 98 1.83 0.54 3.37
N ILE A 99 1.00 0.68 2.34
CA ILE A 99 0.03 -0.36 1.94
C ILE A 99 0.59 -1.31 0.87
N ASP A 100 1.91 -1.35 0.71
CA ASP A 100 2.61 -2.19 -0.27
C ASP A 100 2.08 -2.00 -1.70
N TYR A 101 1.81 -0.76 -2.08
CA TYR A 101 1.23 -0.39 -3.37
C TYR A 101 -0.05 -1.17 -3.73
N GLY A 102 -0.82 -1.58 -2.69
CA GLY A 102 -2.04 -2.37 -2.87
C GLY A 102 -1.82 -3.86 -3.18
N ARG A 103 -0.65 -4.43 -2.89
CA ARG A 103 -0.36 -5.86 -3.13
C ARG A 103 -0.66 -6.75 -1.94
N SER A 104 -0.63 -6.23 -0.72
CA SER A 104 -0.74 -7.01 0.52
C SER A 104 -2.03 -6.71 1.29
N LEU A 105 -2.89 -7.75 1.47
CA LEU A 105 -4.07 -7.67 2.34
C LEU A 105 -3.71 -7.40 3.80
N GLY A 106 -2.61 -8.00 4.28
CA GLY A 106 -2.18 -7.82 5.67
C GLY A 106 -1.77 -6.38 5.97
N ARG A 107 -1.03 -5.74 5.07
CA ARG A 107 -0.65 -4.33 5.22
C ARG A 107 -1.85 -3.39 5.10
N LEU A 108 -2.80 -3.70 4.19
CA LEU A 108 -4.05 -2.94 4.10
C LEU A 108 -4.86 -3.04 5.40
N ALA A 109 -5.01 -4.26 5.96
CA ALA A 109 -5.71 -4.47 7.23
C ALA A 109 -5.02 -3.74 8.38
N LEU A 110 -3.69 -3.80 8.45
CA LEU A 110 -2.91 -3.05 9.45
C LEU A 110 -3.11 -1.53 9.28
N GLY A 111 -3.08 -1.02 8.05
CA GLY A 111 -3.34 0.39 7.75
C GLY A 111 -4.74 0.82 8.19
N ALA A 112 -5.76 0.03 7.87
CA ALA A 112 -7.13 0.26 8.31
C ALA A 112 -7.24 0.26 9.85
N PHE A 113 -6.58 -0.68 10.52
CA PHE A 113 -6.53 -0.72 11.98
C PHE A 113 -5.88 0.52 12.57
N VAL A 114 -4.74 0.96 12.04
CA VAL A 114 -4.07 2.19 12.50
C VAL A 114 -4.96 3.41 12.31
N VAL A 115 -5.62 3.54 11.16
CA VAL A 115 -6.54 4.66 10.89
C VAL A 115 -7.68 4.66 11.90
N THR A 116 -8.39 3.55 12.07
CA THR A 116 -9.51 3.47 13.04
C THR A 116 -9.05 3.70 14.48
N PHE A 117 -7.84 3.25 14.84
CA PHE A 117 -7.27 3.50 16.15
C PHE A 117 -7.01 5.00 16.37
N VAL A 118 -6.44 5.70 15.38
CA VAL A 118 -6.16 7.15 15.47
C VAL A 118 -7.46 7.95 15.59
N PHE A 119 -8.47 7.64 14.78
CA PHE A 119 -9.77 8.33 14.90
C PHE A 119 -10.48 7.98 16.20
N GLY A 120 -10.44 6.72 16.64
CA GLY A 120 -10.94 6.33 17.96
C GLY A 120 -10.25 7.06 19.11
N LEU A 121 -8.94 7.33 18.99
CA LEU A 121 -8.19 8.14 19.94
C LEU A 121 -8.67 9.60 19.92
N ILE A 122 -8.94 10.18 18.75
CA ILE A 122 -9.49 11.55 18.63
C ILE A 122 -10.84 11.62 19.35
N PHE A 123 -11.75 10.67 19.13
CA PHE A 123 -13.02 10.61 19.84
C PHE A 123 -12.86 10.40 21.35
N HIS A 124 -11.87 9.59 21.74
CA HIS A 124 -11.57 9.39 23.17
C HIS A 124 -11.06 10.67 23.84
N LEU A 125 -10.19 11.41 23.19
CA LEU A 125 -9.66 12.69 23.69
C LEU A 125 -10.75 13.74 23.77
N ASP A 126 -11.68 13.77 22.81
CA ASP A 126 -12.85 14.66 22.86
C ASP A 126 -13.67 14.44 24.14
N VAL A 127 -13.95 13.18 24.47
CA VAL A 127 -14.66 12.82 25.70
C VAL A 127 -13.84 13.19 26.95
N VAL A 128 -12.55 12.92 26.97
CA VAL A 128 -11.69 13.17 28.15
C VAL A 128 -11.51 14.67 28.42
N PHE A 129 -11.30 15.47 27.37
CA PHE A 129 -11.06 16.91 27.48
C PHE A 129 -12.36 17.73 27.45
N GLY A 130 -13.50 17.12 27.17
CA GLY A 130 -14.81 17.82 27.14
C GLY A 130 -14.86 18.89 26.03
N TRP A 131 -14.27 18.63 24.86
CA TRP A 131 -14.29 19.56 23.72
C TRP A 131 -15.68 19.63 23.05
N GLU A 132 -16.52 18.61 23.28
CA GLU A 132 -17.90 18.53 22.78
C GLU A 132 -17.99 18.67 21.25
N PHE A 133 -16.96 18.18 20.48
CA PHE A 133 -17.00 18.16 19.03
C PHE A 133 -17.90 17.06 18.49
N PHE A 134 -18.12 16.02 19.31
CA PHE A 134 -18.92 14.85 18.95
C PHE A 134 -19.92 14.52 20.07
N ASP A 135 -21.15 14.27 19.67
CA ASP A 135 -22.17 13.66 20.55
C ASP A 135 -22.12 12.15 20.35
N LEU A 136 -21.61 11.42 21.34
CA LEU A 136 -21.57 9.97 21.36
C LEU A 136 -22.80 9.43 22.08
N PRO A 137 -23.49 8.41 21.55
CA PRO A 137 -24.62 7.80 22.21
C PRO A 137 -24.27 7.27 23.61
N ASP A 138 -25.09 7.63 24.62
CA ASP A 138 -24.90 7.25 26.01
C ASP A 138 -25.05 5.75 26.32
N SER A 139 -25.37 4.94 25.32
CA SER A 139 -25.77 3.55 25.49
C SER A 139 -24.67 2.62 26.01
N VAL A 140 -23.40 3.00 25.94
CA VAL A 140 -22.27 2.20 26.43
C VAL A 140 -21.15 3.11 26.95
N ASN A 141 -21.02 3.22 28.27
CA ASN A 141 -19.99 4.03 28.94
C ASN A 141 -18.74 3.16 29.22
N SER A 142 -18.00 2.79 28.17
CA SER A 142 -16.77 2.03 28.24
C SER A 142 -15.61 2.82 27.63
N PRO A 143 -14.36 2.66 28.13
CA PRO A 143 -13.18 3.26 27.48
C PRO A 143 -13.00 2.83 26.02
N LEU A 144 -13.63 1.73 25.61
CA LEU A 144 -13.60 1.21 24.25
C LEU A 144 -14.66 1.80 23.31
N THR A 145 -15.67 2.48 23.88
CA THR A 145 -16.79 3.06 23.11
C THR A 145 -16.34 3.97 21.97
N PRO A 146 -15.39 4.91 22.15
CA PRO A 146 -14.90 5.76 21.06
C PRO A 146 -14.27 4.96 19.89
N TYR A 147 -13.52 3.91 20.22
CA TYR A 147 -12.88 3.04 19.20
C TYR A 147 -13.91 2.18 18.45
N TYR A 148 -14.94 1.70 19.15
CA TYR A 148 -16.04 0.99 18.51
C TYR A 148 -16.74 1.88 17.48
N TYR A 149 -17.06 3.13 17.85
CA TYR A 149 -17.70 4.06 16.94
C TYR A 149 -16.80 4.45 15.76
N SER A 150 -15.49 4.57 15.94
CA SER A 150 -14.57 4.77 14.83
C SER A 150 -14.61 3.59 13.84
N ILE A 151 -14.56 2.35 14.33
CA ILE A 151 -14.67 1.16 13.47
C ILE A 151 -16.00 1.16 12.70
N VAL A 152 -17.11 1.47 13.36
CA VAL A 152 -18.45 1.53 12.74
C VAL A 152 -18.52 2.63 11.68
N THR A 153 -17.95 3.81 11.96
CA THR A 153 -17.91 4.96 11.04
C THR A 153 -17.04 4.65 9.81
N PHE A 154 -15.87 4.07 10.03
CA PHE A 154 -14.93 3.70 8.98
C PHE A 154 -15.48 2.61 8.05
N THR A 155 -16.07 1.56 8.63
CA THR A 155 -16.60 0.41 7.86
C THR A 155 -18.03 0.60 7.37
N ARG A 156 -18.75 1.57 7.88
CA ARG A 156 -20.20 1.79 7.67
C ARG A 156 -21.07 0.57 7.95
N LEU A 157 -20.65 -0.30 8.85
CA LEU A 157 -21.42 -1.50 9.25
C LEU A 157 -22.65 -1.19 10.12
N GLY A 158 -22.93 0.09 10.42
CA GLY A 158 -24.09 0.50 11.19
C GLY A 158 -24.45 1.96 10.94
N SER A 159 -25.64 2.38 11.46
CA SER A 159 -25.99 3.79 11.61
C SER A 159 -25.11 4.36 12.74
N GLY A 160 -23.86 4.74 12.41
CA GLY A 160 -22.94 5.29 13.39
C GLY A 160 -23.61 6.43 14.15
N GLY A 161 -23.85 6.21 15.44
CA GLY A 161 -24.57 7.15 16.27
C GLY A 161 -23.79 8.41 16.65
N ILE A 162 -22.59 8.63 16.07
CA ILE A 162 -21.81 9.85 16.30
C ILE A 162 -22.44 10.98 15.49
N VAL A 163 -22.86 12.02 16.18
CA VAL A 163 -23.36 13.26 15.58
C VAL A 163 -22.32 14.35 15.83
N PRO A 164 -21.80 15.01 14.78
CA PRO A 164 -20.89 16.13 14.97
C PRO A 164 -21.70 17.34 15.49
N THR A 165 -21.25 17.95 16.56
CA THR A 165 -21.83 19.17 17.13
C THR A 165 -21.16 20.44 16.61
N HIS A 166 -19.98 20.28 16.04
CA HIS A 166 -19.14 21.37 15.55
C HIS A 166 -18.59 21.09 14.16
N TRP A 167 -18.32 22.14 13.37
CA TRP A 167 -17.77 22.01 12.01
C TRP A 167 -16.45 21.21 11.97
N VAL A 168 -15.63 21.27 13.05
CA VAL A 168 -14.41 20.46 13.17
C VAL A 168 -14.74 18.97 13.20
N GLY A 169 -15.77 18.60 13.99
CA GLY A 169 -16.27 17.23 14.06
C GLY A 169 -16.79 16.73 12.71
N GLU A 170 -17.49 17.60 11.95
CA GLU A 170 -17.95 17.26 10.60
C GLU A 170 -16.78 16.91 9.67
N ILE A 171 -15.72 17.73 9.66
CA ILE A 171 -14.52 17.47 8.84
C ILE A 171 -13.85 16.15 9.23
N VAL A 172 -13.68 15.90 10.52
CA VAL A 172 -13.05 14.67 11.01
C VAL A 172 -13.85 13.44 10.56
N LEU A 173 -15.18 13.46 10.73
CA LEU A 173 -16.05 12.35 10.30
C LEU A 173 -16.06 12.17 8.78
N ILE A 174 -16.02 13.24 7.99
CA ILE A 174 -15.93 13.18 6.52
C ILE A 174 -14.61 12.54 6.12
N CYS A 175 -13.49 12.95 6.71
CA CYS A 175 -12.18 12.39 6.45
C CYS A 175 -12.11 10.89 6.77
N GLU A 176 -12.63 10.47 7.93
CA GLU A 176 -12.69 9.07 8.32
C GLU A 176 -13.50 8.23 7.33
N ARG A 177 -14.68 8.71 6.93
CA ARG A 177 -15.54 8.03 5.94
C ARG A 177 -14.88 7.90 4.58
N ILE A 178 -14.21 8.96 4.09
CA ILE A 178 -13.48 8.92 2.82
C ILE A 178 -12.37 7.87 2.88
N LEU A 179 -11.60 7.83 3.97
CA LEU A 179 -10.55 6.83 4.16
C LEU A 179 -11.12 5.40 4.19
N GLY A 180 -12.28 5.20 4.82
CA GLY A 180 -12.99 3.93 4.80
C GLY A 180 -13.37 3.48 3.38
N TYR A 181 -13.92 4.37 2.56
CA TYR A 181 -14.23 4.06 1.16
C TYR A 181 -12.98 3.74 0.33
N VAL A 182 -11.90 4.49 0.53
CA VAL A 182 -10.62 4.23 -0.15
C VAL A 182 -10.08 2.85 0.25
N ALA A 183 -10.12 2.50 1.54
CA ALA A 183 -9.70 1.19 2.02
C ALA A 183 -10.55 0.06 1.43
N LEU A 184 -11.87 0.24 1.32
CA LEU A 184 -12.78 -0.73 0.69
C LEU A 184 -12.45 -0.90 -0.80
N GLY A 185 -12.22 0.19 -1.53
CA GLY A 185 -11.84 0.15 -2.94
C GLY A 185 -10.52 -0.59 -3.17
N LEU A 186 -9.52 -0.34 -2.31
CA LEU A 186 -8.24 -1.07 -2.34
C LEU A 186 -8.43 -2.55 -2.02
N LEU A 187 -9.26 -2.89 -1.03
CA LEU A 187 -9.59 -4.28 -0.70
C LEU A 187 -10.17 -5.01 -1.90
N LEU A 188 -11.17 -4.42 -2.56
CA LEU A 188 -11.79 -5.00 -3.75
C LEU A 188 -10.80 -5.15 -4.89
N SER A 189 -9.92 -4.18 -5.11
CA SER A 189 -8.85 -4.25 -6.11
C SER A 189 -7.88 -5.40 -5.84
N ILE A 190 -7.43 -5.58 -4.59
CA ILE A 190 -6.53 -6.68 -4.21
C ILE A 190 -7.23 -8.04 -4.40
N LEU A 191 -8.50 -8.14 -4.00
CA LEU A 191 -9.28 -9.38 -4.17
C LEU A 191 -9.48 -9.71 -5.64
N ALA A 192 -9.84 -8.74 -6.48
CA ALA A 192 -10.00 -8.92 -7.92
C ALA A 192 -8.69 -9.41 -8.56
N ASN A 193 -7.56 -8.80 -8.20
CA ASN A 193 -6.24 -9.24 -8.66
C ASN A 193 -5.90 -10.68 -8.20
N ARG A 194 -6.28 -11.07 -6.99
CA ARG A 194 -6.07 -12.46 -6.51
C ARG A 194 -6.92 -13.47 -7.27
N VAL A 195 -8.15 -13.13 -7.59
CA VAL A 195 -9.05 -14.01 -8.38
C VAL A 195 -8.50 -14.14 -9.81
N ALA A 196 -8.17 -13.03 -10.45
CA ALA A 196 -7.59 -13.03 -11.79
C ALA A 196 -6.25 -13.78 -11.91
N ARG A 197 -5.55 -13.97 -10.78
CA ARG A 197 -4.28 -14.74 -10.75
C ARG A 197 -4.49 -16.26 -10.71
N ARG A 198 -5.71 -16.73 -10.41
CA ARG A 198 -6.03 -18.16 -10.27
C ARG A 198 -6.76 -18.74 -11.50
N SER A 199 -7.17 -17.87 -12.41
CA SER A 199 -7.75 -18.22 -13.72
C SER A 199 -6.68 -18.16 -14.81
#